data_41a1034aeb54886c1234510001c4d9aa
#
_entry.id   41a1034aeb54886c1234510001c4d9aa
#
_cell.length_a   1.000
_cell.length_b   1.000
_cell.length_c   1.000
_cell.angle_alpha   90.00
_cell.angle_beta   90.00
_cell.angle_gamma   90.00
#
_symmetry.space_group_name_H-M   'P 1'
#
loop_
_entity.id
_entity.type
_entity.pdbx_description
1 polymer ?
#
loop_
_entity_poly.entity_id
_entity_poly.type
_entity_poly.pdbx_seq_one_letter_code
_entity_poly.pdbx_strand_id
1 'polypeptide(L)'
;MPPAPEPFHLLIADAAPLLADGAAPPPLPALPQLDALLKRLRVTETIACDDDAPDTPLERALARAHGLPGAPGQVPWAAFETGTVGTPCAWLRPCHWQLGMDHITLLDPALLDLSEAESRALLAAVQPLLQEDGIALRYVRPDAWLAEGELFRSLATSSMARAAQQPLTRDALAAAPTPAQSAHLRRLQNELQMLLYTQPVNDAREQAKRWPVNALWIEGAGLLDAPTPQNPGVRVENRLAPAATPDLAAWQAAWQAIDADSVAQLARQLASGADVRLTLCGPRRALTLRPATGLGARVSSLFSPLRLSDLRNQL
;
A
#
# COMPACT_ATOMS: atom_id res chain seq x y z
N MET A 1 -12.50 -16.04 34.33
CA MET A 1 -12.08 -14.71 33.90
C MET A 1 -12.52 -14.54 32.46
N PRO A 2 -13.23 -13.48 32.07
CA PRO A 2 -13.49 -13.25 30.65
C PRO A 2 -12.15 -13.13 29.90
N PRO A 3 -12.06 -13.60 28.64
CA PRO A 3 -10.85 -13.44 27.85
C PRO A 3 -10.51 -11.95 27.78
N ALA A 4 -9.21 -11.63 27.82
CA ALA A 4 -8.77 -10.27 27.60
C ALA A 4 -9.29 -9.79 26.23
N PRO A 5 -9.81 -8.56 26.12
CA PRO A 5 -10.30 -8.04 24.85
C PRO A 5 -9.15 -8.04 23.83
N GLU A 6 -9.44 -8.50 22.62
CA GLU A 6 -8.47 -8.54 21.54
C GLU A 6 -7.93 -7.13 21.24
N PRO A 7 -6.63 -6.99 20.94
CA PRO A 7 -6.07 -5.72 20.54
C PRO A 7 -6.72 -5.21 19.25
N PHE A 8 -7.04 -3.93 19.20
CA PHE A 8 -7.68 -3.30 18.04
C PHE A 8 -6.81 -2.18 17.49
N HIS A 9 -6.37 -2.32 16.26
CA HIS A 9 -5.51 -1.35 15.58
C HIS A 9 -6.20 -0.82 14.32
N LEU A 10 -6.63 0.43 14.36
CA LEU A 10 -7.19 1.14 13.21
C LEU A 10 -6.08 1.92 12.51
N LEU A 11 -5.86 1.65 11.22
CA LEU A 11 -5.01 2.45 10.35
C LEU A 11 -5.90 3.24 9.38
N ILE A 12 -5.76 4.55 9.36
CA ILE A 12 -6.47 5.43 8.42
C ILE A 12 -5.48 5.83 7.32
N ALA A 13 -5.69 5.31 6.14
CA ALA A 13 -4.93 5.67 4.94
C ALA A 13 -5.30 7.09 4.49
N ASP A 14 -4.36 7.77 3.83
CA ASP A 14 -4.57 9.09 3.22
C ASP A 14 -5.18 10.16 4.16
N ALA A 15 -4.83 10.06 5.46
CA ALA A 15 -5.31 10.99 6.49
C ALA A 15 -4.85 12.44 6.24
N ALA A 16 -3.82 12.64 5.43
CA ALA A 16 -3.41 13.90 4.84
C ALA A 16 -3.32 13.74 3.32
N PRO A 17 -3.91 14.63 2.53
CA PRO A 17 -3.78 14.58 1.08
C PRO A 17 -2.37 14.96 0.65
N LEU A 18 -1.92 14.37 -0.47
CA LEU A 18 -0.74 14.87 -1.17
C LEU A 18 -1.08 16.21 -1.79
N LEU A 19 -0.40 17.25 -1.37
CA LEU A 19 -0.64 18.61 -1.85
C LEU A 19 0.48 19.05 -2.82
N ALA A 20 0.10 19.81 -3.82
CA ALA A 20 1.09 20.56 -4.61
C ALA A 20 1.81 21.58 -3.73
N ASP A 21 3.04 21.91 -4.09
CA ASP A 21 3.86 22.88 -3.34
C ASP A 21 3.10 24.20 -3.14
N GLY A 22 3.00 24.62 -1.88
CA GLY A 22 2.31 25.85 -1.50
C GLY A 22 0.78 25.79 -1.45
N ALA A 23 0.17 24.66 -1.74
CA ALA A 23 -1.27 24.49 -1.60
C ALA A 23 -1.70 24.38 -0.13
N ALA A 24 -2.74 25.12 0.23
CA ALA A 24 -3.31 25.01 1.58
C ALA A 24 -4.08 23.69 1.73
N PRO A 25 -3.92 23.00 2.88
CA PRO A 25 -4.66 21.77 3.13
C PRO A 25 -6.18 22.05 3.21
N PRO A 26 -7.01 21.15 2.67
CA PRO A 26 -8.45 21.33 2.68
C PRO A 26 -9.00 21.42 4.12
N PRO A 27 -10.07 22.19 4.36
CA PRO A 27 -10.66 22.30 5.70
C PRO A 27 -11.21 20.94 6.15
N LEU A 28 -10.93 20.60 7.41
CA LEU A 28 -11.48 19.40 8.03
C LEU A 28 -12.96 19.61 8.41
N PRO A 29 -13.81 18.59 8.23
CA PRO A 29 -15.16 18.63 8.78
C PRO A 29 -15.13 18.47 10.31
N ALA A 30 -16.28 18.62 10.98
CA ALA A 30 -16.41 18.28 12.39
C ALA A 30 -16.30 16.76 12.59
N LEU A 31 -15.40 16.31 13.49
CA LEU A 31 -15.10 14.92 13.79
C LEU A 31 -15.16 14.66 15.30
N PRO A 32 -16.35 14.70 15.91
CA PRO A 32 -16.48 14.71 17.36
C PRO A 32 -15.94 13.46 18.06
N GLN A 33 -16.03 12.27 17.42
CA GLN A 33 -15.51 11.04 17.99
C GLN A 33 -13.97 11.05 17.99
N LEU A 34 -13.35 11.44 16.88
CA LEU A 34 -11.92 11.56 16.75
C LEU A 34 -11.33 12.62 17.69
N ASP A 35 -11.96 13.78 17.76
CA ASP A 35 -11.54 14.85 18.67
C ASP A 35 -11.59 14.41 20.15
N ALA A 36 -12.63 13.68 20.54
CA ALA A 36 -12.74 13.12 21.89
C ALA A 36 -11.66 12.03 22.15
N LEU A 37 -11.40 11.20 21.15
CA LEU A 37 -10.41 10.14 21.23
C LEU A 37 -8.98 10.70 21.32
N LEU A 38 -8.63 11.69 20.50
CA LEU A 38 -7.30 12.30 20.46
C LEU A 38 -6.89 12.94 21.80
N LYS A 39 -7.84 13.41 22.61
CA LYS A 39 -7.58 13.90 23.96
C LYS A 39 -7.03 12.82 24.89
N ARG A 40 -7.26 11.55 24.59
CA ARG A 40 -6.88 10.39 25.41
C ARG A 40 -5.66 9.66 24.87
N LEU A 41 -5.24 9.98 23.63
CA LEU A 41 -4.13 9.31 22.94
C LEU A 41 -2.86 10.16 22.93
N ARG A 42 -1.73 9.50 22.66
CA ARG A 42 -0.40 10.10 22.47
C ARG A 42 0.26 9.45 21.28
N VAL A 43 1.01 10.22 20.52
CA VAL A 43 1.92 9.68 19.49
C VAL A 43 3.00 8.88 20.21
N THR A 44 3.10 7.62 19.87
CA THR A 44 4.08 6.68 20.43
C THR A 44 5.10 6.21 19.41
N GLU A 45 4.78 6.33 18.12
CA GLU A 45 5.66 5.92 17.05
C GLU A 45 5.42 6.81 15.83
N THR A 46 6.52 7.12 15.12
CA THR A 46 6.49 7.81 13.83
C THR A 46 7.28 6.97 12.83
N ILE A 47 6.66 6.67 11.71
CA ILE A 47 7.32 6.07 10.55
C ILE A 47 7.47 7.19 9.51
N ALA A 48 8.70 7.48 9.10
CA ALA A 48 8.99 8.39 8.01
C ALA A 48 9.38 7.59 6.76
N CYS A 49 8.94 8.05 5.61
CA CYS A 49 9.33 7.55 4.30
C CYS A 49 9.79 8.75 3.46
N ASP A 50 11.01 8.68 2.97
CA ASP A 50 11.55 9.68 2.04
C ASP A 50 10.83 9.55 0.67
N ASP A 51 10.99 10.56 -0.18
CA ASP A 51 10.27 10.58 -1.47
C ASP A 51 10.70 9.43 -2.41
N ASP A 52 11.91 8.90 -2.25
CA ASP A 52 12.45 7.75 -2.97
C ASP A 52 12.23 6.40 -2.26
N ALA A 53 11.55 6.40 -1.09
CA ALA A 53 11.28 5.16 -0.37
C ALA A 53 10.41 4.21 -1.22
N PRO A 54 10.71 2.90 -1.24
CA PRO A 54 9.97 1.93 -2.04
C PRO A 54 8.57 1.62 -1.50
N ASP A 55 8.34 1.86 -0.21
CA ASP A 55 7.06 1.60 0.47
C ASP A 55 6.39 2.91 0.87
N THR A 56 5.07 2.89 0.93
CA THR A 56 4.31 3.96 1.57
C THR A 56 4.37 3.87 3.09
N PRO A 57 4.13 4.97 3.83
CA PRO A 57 4.03 4.92 5.28
C PRO A 57 2.95 3.95 5.78
N LEU A 58 1.84 3.81 5.05
CA LEU A 58 0.78 2.83 5.34
C LEU A 58 1.29 1.39 5.28
N GLU A 59 1.97 1.02 4.19
CA GLU A 59 2.51 -0.34 4.02
C GLU A 59 3.52 -0.69 5.12
N ARG A 60 4.39 0.23 5.48
CA ARG A 60 5.33 0.03 6.58
C ARG A 60 4.63 -0.09 7.94
N ALA A 61 3.59 0.69 8.18
CA ALA A 61 2.78 0.57 9.40
C ALA A 61 2.02 -0.75 9.46
N LEU A 62 1.48 -1.21 8.33
CA LEU A 62 0.81 -2.52 8.21
C LEU A 62 1.78 -3.68 8.42
N ALA A 63 2.96 -3.65 7.80
CA ALA A 63 3.98 -4.66 7.99
C ALA A 63 4.31 -4.83 9.48
N ARG A 64 4.50 -3.72 10.21
CA ARG A 64 4.72 -3.75 11.67
C ARG A 64 3.51 -4.25 12.44
N ALA A 65 2.30 -3.87 12.04
CA ALA A 65 1.07 -4.31 12.71
C ALA A 65 0.84 -5.82 12.60
N HIS A 66 1.27 -6.42 11.48
CA HIS A 66 1.24 -7.86 11.25
C HIS A 66 2.50 -8.61 11.72
N GLY A 67 3.56 -7.88 12.12
CA GLY A 67 4.84 -8.49 12.52
C GLY A 67 5.62 -9.08 11.34
N LEU A 68 5.45 -8.53 10.15
CA LEU A 68 6.16 -8.99 8.96
C LEU A 68 7.63 -8.59 9.01
N PRO A 69 8.54 -9.50 8.59
CA PRO A 69 9.95 -9.18 8.44
C PRO A 69 10.19 -8.35 7.18
N GLY A 70 11.37 -7.79 7.07
CA GLY A 70 11.86 -7.15 5.85
C GLY A 70 12.27 -5.69 6.05
N ALA A 71 13.30 -5.30 5.30
CA ALA A 71 13.70 -3.91 5.13
C ALA A 71 12.71 -3.20 4.17
N PRO A 72 12.81 -1.87 3.99
CA PRO A 72 12.03 -1.17 2.98
C PRO A 72 12.15 -1.82 1.60
N GLY A 73 11.02 -2.05 0.94
CA GLY A 73 10.93 -2.72 -0.36
C GLY A 73 11.11 -4.24 -0.35
N GLN A 74 11.39 -4.83 0.82
CA GLN A 74 11.63 -6.27 0.97
C GLN A 74 10.62 -6.95 1.91
N VAL A 75 9.50 -6.30 2.18
CA VAL A 75 8.41 -6.92 2.94
C VAL A 75 7.71 -7.96 2.06
N PRO A 76 7.66 -9.24 2.46
CA PRO A 76 7.15 -10.33 1.62
C PRO A 76 5.62 -10.34 1.55
N TRP A 77 5.03 -9.29 1.01
CA TRP A 77 3.58 -9.12 0.94
C TRP A 77 2.89 -10.22 0.14
N ALA A 78 3.48 -10.61 -1.00
CA ALA A 78 2.92 -11.68 -1.83
C ALA A 78 2.84 -13.01 -1.06
N ALA A 79 3.88 -13.34 -0.32
CA ALA A 79 3.92 -14.54 0.52
C ALA A 79 2.90 -14.47 1.68
N PHE A 80 2.80 -13.31 2.34
CA PHE A 80 1.88 -13.09 3.45
C PHE A 80 0.41 -13.16 3.01
N GLU A 81 0.05 -12.49 1.93
CA GLU A 81 -1.34 -12.42 1.44
C GLU A 81 -1.81 -13.77 0.87
N THR A 82 -0.92 -14.57 0.31
CA THR A 82 -1.23 -15.88 -0.25
C THR A 82 -1.02 -17.05 0.72
N GLY A 83 -0.39 -16.80 1.86
CA GLY A 83 0.02 -17.84 2.80
C GLY A 83 1.16 -18.74 2.27
N THR A 84 1.93 -18.27 1.28
CA THR A 84 3.06 -19.01 0.71
C THR A 84 4.22 -19.00 1.69
N VAL A 85 4.76 -20.19 2.02
CA VAL A 85 5.86 -20.38 2.97
C VAL A 85 6.96 -21.19 2.30
N GLY A 86 8.23 -20.83 2.56
CA GLY A 86 9.41 -21.55 2.07
C GLY A 86 9.73 -21.33 0.60
N THR A 87 8.88 -20.60 -0.14
CA THR A 87 9.07 -20.30 -1.56
C THR A 87 9.14 -18.81 -1.78
N PRO A 88 10.23 -18.27 -2.35
CA PRO A 88 10.32 -16.86 -2.70
C PRO A 88 9.28 -16.51 -3.76
N CYS A 89 8.54 -15.45 -3.54
CA CYS A 89 7.50 -15.04 -4.48
C CYS A 89 7.31 -13.51 -4.50
N ALA A 90 6.59 -13.05 -5.51
CA ALA A 90 6.21 -11.65 -5.69
C ALA A 90 4.83 -11.56 -6.36
N TRP A 91 4.19 -10.41 -6.26
CA TRP A 91 3.09 -10.05 -7.13
C TRP A 91 3.61 -9.56 -8.48
N LEU A 92 3.09 -10.09 -9.57
CA LEU A 92 3.15 -9.51 -10.89
C LEU A 92 1.80 -8.88 -11.19
N ARG A 93 1.81 -7.56 -11.37
CA ARG A 93 0.60 -6.80 -11.64
C ARG A 93 0.57 -6.29 -13.07
N PRO A 94 -0.40 -6.72 -13.89
CA PRO A 94 -0.64 -6.12 -15.20
C PRO A 94 -0.87 -4.61 -15.06
N CYS A 95 -0.15 -3.81 -15.82
CA CYS A 95 -0.25 -2.36 -15.74
C CYS A 95 -0.02 -1.69 -17.10
N HIS A 96 -0.27 -0.39 -17.15
CA HIS A 96 0.05 0.44 -18.31
C HIS A 96 1.06 1.52 -17.90
N TRP A 97 2.22 1.52 -18.54
CA TRP A 97 3.22 2.56 -18.40
C TRP A 97 3.04 3.61 -19.49
N GLN A 98 2.91 4.86 -19.06
CA GLN A 98 2.97 6.01 -19.92
C GLN A 98 4.41 6.51 -19.98
N LEU A 99 5.03 6.42 -21.14
CA LEU A 99 6.41 6.87 -21.36
C LEU A 99 6.42 8.36 -21.63
N GLY A 100 6.97 9.14 -20.69
CA GLY A 100 7.38 10.52 -20.92
C GLY A 100 8.80 10.61 -21.50
N MET A 101 9.32 11.83 -21.71
CA MET A 101 10.69 12.00 -22.23
C MET A 101 11.73 11.49 -21.22
N ASP A 102 11.60 11.84 -19.95
CA ASP A 102 12.59 11.55 -18.92
C ASP A 102 12.06 10.67 -17.78
N HIS A 103 10.79 10.32 -17.78
CA HIS A 103 10.15 9.57 -16.71
C HIS A 103 9.06 8.64 -17.23
N ILE A 104 8.71 7.68 -16.40
CA ILE A 104 7.59 6.75 -16.60
C ILE A 104 6.52 7.08 -15.58
N THR A 105 5.28 7.21 -16.03
CA THR A 105 4.11 7.35 -15.16
C THR A 105 3.28 6.08 -15.22
N LEU A 106 2.92 5.57 -14.06
CA LEU A 106 2.01 4.44 -13.96
C LEU A 106 0.57 4.95 -14.11
N LEU A 107 -0.17 4.35 -15.03
CA LEU A 107 -1.61 4.59 -15.10
C LEU A 107 -2.28 4.07 -13.83
N ASP A 108 -3.25 4.81 -13.30
CA ASP A 108 -4.05 4.33 -12.17
C ASP A 108 -4.62 2.93 -12.50
N PRO A 109 -4.31 1.91 -11.69
CA PRO A 109 -4.78 0.54 -11.92
C PRO A 109 -6.30 0.42 -12.09
N ALA A 110 -7.07 1.28 -11.42
CA ALA A 110 -8.53 1.31 -11.54
C ALA A 110 -9.00 1.66 -12.96
N LEU A 111 -8.21 2.43 -13.71
CA LEU A 111 -8.54 2.82 -15.10
C LEU A 111 -8.23 1.70 -16.11
N LEU A 112 -7.46 0.70 -15.72
CA LEU A 112 -7.13 -0.41 -16.59
C LEU A 112 -8.34 -1.33 -16.82
N ASP A 113 -9.19 -1.50 -15.80
CA ASP A 113 -10.43 -2.29 -15.87
C ASP A 113 -10.25 -3.63 -16.60
N LEU A 114 -9.29 -4.43 -16.11
CA LEU A 114 -8.90 -5.69 -16.73
C LEU A 114 -9.87 -6.81 -16.35
N SER A 115 -10.53 -7.42 -17.33
CA SER A 115 -11.40 -8.57 -17.09
C SER A 115 -10.59 -9.85 -16.79
N GLU A 116 -11.23 -10.84 -16.14
CA GLU A 116 -10.60 -12.12 -15.88
C GLU A 116 -10.15 -12.82 -17.17
N ALA A 117 -10.95 -12.79 -18.22
CA ALA A 117 -10.63 -13.42 -19.51
C ALA A 117 -9.39 -12.78 -20.15
N GLU A 118 -9.31 -11.45 -20.17
CA GLU A 118 -8.15 -10.71 -20.69
C GLU A 118 -6.91 -11.02 -19.85
N SER A 119 -7.03 -10.98 -18.53
CA SER A 119 -5.93 -11.25 -17.60
C SER A 119 -5.37 -12.67 -17.78
N ARG A 120 -6.23 -13.68 -17.87
CA ARG A 120 -5.81 -15.06 -18.08
C ARG A 120 -5.14 -15.27 -19.45
N ALA A 121 -5.62 -14.59 -20.51
CA ALA A 121 -5.00 -14.65 -21.82
C ALA A 121 -3.60 -14.03 -21.81
N LEU A 122 -3.42 -12.88 -21.15
CA LEU A 122 -2.12 -12.24 -20.99
C LEU A 122 -1.17 -13.09 -20.14
N LEU A 123 -1.65 -13.67 -19.04
CA LEU A 123 -0.85 -14.59 -18.21
C LEU A 123 -0.35 -15.77 -19.04
N ALA A 124 -1.24 -16.41 -19.78
CA ALA A 124 -0.85 -17.56 -20.64
C ALA A 124 0.18 -17.17 -21.70
N ALA A 125 0.11 -15.95 -22.23
CA ALA A 125 1.07 -15.44 -23.20
C ALA A 125 2.48 -15.24 -22.60
N VAL A 126 2.57 -14.69 -21.37
CA VAL A 126 3.87 -14.39 -20.75
C VAL A 126 4.48 -15.57 -20.00
N GLN A 127 3.67 -16.57 -19.66
CA GLN A 127 4.11 -17.72 -18.85
C GLN A 127 5.32 -18.49 -19.43
N PRO A 128 5.39 -18.80 -20.75
CA PRO A 128 6.55 -19.51 -21.29
C PRO A 128 7.87 -18.75 -21.10
N LEU A 129 7.85 -17.44 -21.35
CA LEU A 129 9.03 -16.58 -21.17
C LEU A 129 9.51 -16.57 -19.70
N LEU A 130 8.60 -16.45 -18.76
CA LEU A 130 8.94 -16.44 -17.34
C LEU A 130 9.40 -17.81 -16.84
N GLN A 131 8.89 -18.90 -17.40
CA GLN A 131 9.34 -20.26 -17.09
C GLN A 131 10.80 -20.51 -17.52
N GLU A 132 11.26 -19.93 -18.62
CA GLU A 132 12.67 -20.00 -19.04
C GLU A 132 13.61 -19.37 -18.00
N ASP A 133 13.15 -18.36 -17.29
CA ASP A 133 13.87 -17.70 -16.19
C ASP A 133 13.60 -18.35 -14.80
N GLY A 134 12.98 -19.52 -14.77
CA GLY A 134 12.70 -20.27 -13.53
C GLY A 134 11.59 -19.63 -12.67
N ILE A 135 10.69 -18.84 -13.28
CA ILE A 135 9.58 -18.20 -12.61
C ILE A 135 8.27 -18.92 -12.97
N ALA A 136 7.62 -19.51 -11.97
CA ALA A 136 6.29 -20.09 -12.10
C ALA A 136 5.21 -19.04 -11.84
N LEU A 137 4.14 -19.02 -12.66
CA LEU A 137 3.02 -18.12 -12.50
C LEU A 137 1.76 -18.84 -12.04
N ARG A 138 1.04 -18.20 -11.12
CA ARG A 138 -0.29 -18.62 -10.67
C ARG A 138 -1.25 -17.44 -10.72
N TYR A 139 -2.35 -17.61 -11.43
CA TYR A 139 -3.44 -16.63 -11.44
C TYR A 139 -4.10 -16.54 -10.05
N VAL A 140 -4.29 -15.32 -9.55
CA VAL A 140 -5.01 -15.06 -8.30
C VAL A 140 -6.24 -14.20 -8.56
N ARG A 141 -6.07 -13.07 -9.23
CA ARG A 141 -7.15 -12.15 -9.63
C ARG A 141 -6.74 -11.37 -10.88
N PRO A 142 -7.66 -10.66 -11.55
CA PRO A 142 -7.36 -10.00 -12.82
C PRO A 142 -6.15 -9.07 -12.77
N ASP A 143 -5.98 -8.33 -11.67
CA ASP A 143 -4.93 -7.34 -11.47
C ASP A 143 -3.70 -7.88 -10.72
N ALA A 144 -3.64 -9.16 -10.39
CA ALA A 144 -2.50 -9.73 -9.67
C ALA A 144 -2.29 -11.23 -9.91
N TRP A 145 -1.07 -11.59 -10.30
CA TRP A 145 -0.61 -12.95 -10.46
C TRP A 145 0.51 -13.21 -9.44
N LEU A 146 0.50 -14.37 -8.82
CA LEU A 146 1.61 -14.80 -7.98
C LEU A 146 2.72 -15.36 -8.86
N ALA A 147 3.93 -14.81 -8.73
CA ALA A 147 5.14 -15.31 -9.35
C ALA A 147 6.04 -15.94 -8.28
N GLU A 148 6.45 -17.16 -8.49
CA GLU A 148 7.30 -17.94 -7.60
C GLU A 148 8.64 -18.21 -8.28
N GLY A 149 9.77 -17.89 -7.59
CA GLY A 149 11.12 -18.10 -8.14
C GLY A 149 12.21 -17.47 -7.28
N GLU A 150 13.42 -17.98 -7.39
CA GLU A 150 14.59 -17.54 -6.58
C GLU A 150 14.95 -16.07 -6.82
N LEU A 151 14.60 -15.51 -7.96
CA LEU A 151 14.79 -14.09 -8.26
C LEU A 151 14.19 -13.18 -7.17
N PHE A 152 13.08 -13.58 -6.56
CA PHE A 152 12.32 -12.77 -5.62
C PHE A 152 12.81 -12.83 -4.18
N ARG A 153 13.76 -13.73 -3.84
CA ARG A 153 14.19 -13.96 -2.44
C ARG A 153 14.69 -12.72 -1.71
N SER A 154 15.45 -11.87 -2.37
CA SER A 154 16.07 -10.68 -1.80
C SER A 154 15.87 -9.44 -2.67
N LEU A 155 14.89 -9.48 -3.57
CA LEU A 155 14.59 -8.38 -4.47
C LEU A 155 13.91 -7.26 -3.68
N ALA A 156 14.47 -6.06 -3.74
CA ALA A 156 13.77 -4.87 -3.26
C ALA A 156 12.85 -4.36 -4.37
N THR A 157 11.56 -4.19 -4.03
CA THR A 157 10.54 -3.75 -4.98
C THR A 157 9.82 -2.54 -4.46
N SER A 158 9.51 -1.61 -5.35
CA SER A 158 8.61 -0.49 -5.01
C SER A 158 7.16 -0.94 -5.13
N SER A 159 6.31 -0.52 -4.20
CA SER A 159 4.89 -0.82 -4.30
C SER A 159 4.24 -0.03 -5.44
N MET A 160 3.19 -0.58 -6.04
CA MET A 160 2.41 0.12 -7.06
C MET A 160 1.75 1.39 -6.50
N ALA A 161 1.31 1.35 -5.24
CA ALA A 161 0.76 2.51 -4.55
C ALA A 161 1.79 3.65 -4.42
N ARG A 162 3.06 3.30 -4.17
CA ARG A 162 4.15 4.30 -4.14
C ARG A 162 4.48 4.81 -5.53
N ALA A 163 4.56 3.91 -6.50
CA ALA A 163 4.84 4.24 -7.90
C ALA A 163 3.79 5.16 -8.53
N ALA A 164 2.53 5.05 -8.12
CA ALA A 164 1.46 5.92 -8.60
C ALA A 164 1.53 7.35 -8.06
N GLN A 165 2.30 7.59 -6.99
CA GLN A 165 2.39 8.92 -6.36
C GLN A 165 3.42 9.84 -7.02
N GLN A 166 4.35 9.32 -7.83
CA GLN A 166 5.43 10.11 -8.43
C GLN A 166 5.94 9.50 -9.73
N PRO A 167 6.51 10.33 -10.62
CA PRO A 167 7.18 9.85 -11.80
C PRO A 167 8.38 8.96 -11.45
N LEU A 168 8.53 7.85 -12.16
CA LEU A 168 9.59 6.88 -11.94
C LEU A 168 10.73 7.07 -12.94
N THR A 169 11.95 6.89 -12.47
CA THR A 169 13.08 6.73 -13.38
C THR A 169 13.15 5.28 -13.87
N ARG A 170 13.74 5.07 -15.05
CA ARG A 170 13.94 3.72 -15.60
C ARG A 170 14.79 2.83 -14.67
N ASP A 171 15.72 3.42 -13.93
CA ASP A 171 16.57 2.67 -13.01
C ASP A 171 15.80 2.21 -11.75
N ALA A 172 14.78 2.94 -11.34
CA ALA A 172 13.94 2.56 -10.19
C ALA A 172 13.14 1.26 -10.42
N LEU A 173 12.89 0.89 -11.68
CA LEU A 173 12.12 -0.30 -12.05
C LEU A 173 12.91 -1.61 -11.91
N ALA A 174 14.24 -1.54 -11.84
CA ALA A 174 15.11 -2.72 -11.91
C ALA A 174 16.18 -2.75 -10.81
N ALA A 175 15.88 -2.16 -9.65
CA ALA A 175 16.78 -2.19 -8.52
C ALA A 175 16.85 -3.60 -7.92
N ALA A 176 18.01 -4.23 -8.02
CA ALA A 176 18.28 -5.57 -7.47
C ALA A 176 19.61 -5.56 -6.70
N PRO A 177 19.82 -6.54 -5.79
CA PRO A 177 21.01 -6.58 -4.94
C PRO A 177 22.34 -6.58 -5.68
N THR A 178 22.38 -7.08 -6.93
CA THR A 178 23.60 -7.13 -7.73
C THR A 178 23.37 -6.52 -9.12
N PRO A 179 24.44 -5.97 -9.75
CA PRO A 179 24.34 -5.47 -11.13
C PRO A 179 23.87 -6.52 -12.14
N ALA A 180 24.25 -7.79 -11.94
CA ALA A 180 23.82 -8.91 -12.81
C ALA A 180 22.31 -9.14 -12.70
N GLN A 181 21.75 -9.15 -11.48
CA GLN A 181 20.31 -9.28 -11.27
C GLN A 181 19.54 -8.06 -11.81
N SER A 182 20.06 -6.85 -11.65
CA SER A 182 19.47 -5.66 -12.25
C SER A 182 19.47 -5.71 -13.78
N ALA A 183 20.55 -6.21 -14.41
CA ALA A 183 20.62 -6.41 -15.86
C ALA A 183 19.62 -7.48 -16.33
N HIS A 184 19.49 -8.57 -15.57
CA HIS A 184 18.52 -9.63 -15.84
C HIS A 184 17.07 -9.11 -15.76
N LEU A 185 16.72 -8.39 -14.71
CA LEU A 185 15.38 -7.77 -14.58
C LEU A 185 15.06 -6.81 -15.72
N ARG A 186 16.03 -5.95 -16.11
CA ARG A 186 15.81 -5.04 -17.25
C ARG A 186 15.59 -5.80 -18.56
N ARG A 187 16.35 -6.87 -18.80
CA ARG A 187 16.13 -7.74 -19.95
C ARG A 187 14.73 -8.33 -19.94
N LEU A 188 14.35 -8.94 -18.82
CA LEU A 188 13.05 -9.59 -18.64
C LEU A 188 11.89 -8.58 -18.82
N GLN A 189 12.00 -7.39 -18.26
CA GLN A 189 11.01 -6.32 -18.43
C GLN A 189 10.87 -5.90 -19.89
N ASN A 190 11.98 -5.74 -20.63
CA ASN A 190 11.96 -5.39 -22.05
C ASN A 190 11.31 -6.49 -22.89
N GLU A 191 11.66 -7.75 -22.65
CA GLU A 191 11.08 -8.90 -23.34
C GLU A 191 9.58 -9.02 -23.07
N LEU A 192 9.15 -8.83 -21.83
CA LEU A 192 7.73 -8.80 -21.45
C LEU A 192 6.98 -7.67 -22.16
N GLN A 193 7.54 -6.46 -22.23
CA GLN A 193 6.93 -5.34 -22.94
C GLN A 193 6.75 -5.66 -24.43
N MET A 194 7.79 -6.18 -25.07
CA MET A 194 7.72 -6.57 -26.49
C MET A 194 6.66 -7.65 -26.74
N LEU A 195 6.60 -8.65 -25.85
CA LEU A 195 5.62 -9.71 -25.93
C LEU A 195 4.19 -9.19 -25.74
N LEU A 196 3.97 -8.37 -24.72
CA LEU A 196 2.66 -7.77 -24.41
C LEU A 196 2.18 -6.87 -25.57
N TYR A 197 3.07 -6.12 -26.20
CA TYR A 197 2.75 -5.26 -27.33
C TYR A 197 2.11 -6.02 -28.50
N THR A 198 2.47 -7.28 -28.71
CA THR A 198 2.00 -8.11 -29.83
C THR A 198 0.74 -8.94 -29.49
N GLN A 199 0.15 -8.77 -28.32
CA GLN A 199 -0.95 -9.63 -27.89
C GLN A 199 -2.30 -9.18 -28.48
N PRO A 200 -3.09 -10.11 -29.07
CA PRO A 200 -4.42 -9.80 -29.60
C PRO A 200 -5.38 -9.17 -28.57
N VAL A 201 -5.19 -9.47 -27.28
CA VAL A 201 -5.96 -8.83 -26.18
C VAL A 201 -5.74 -7.32 -26.20
N ASN A 202 -4.52 -6.86 -26.40
CA ASN A 202 -4.20 -5.43 -26.44
C ASN A 202 -4.74 -4.76 -27.69
N ASP A 203 -4.70 -5.41 -28.86
CA ASP A 203 -5.34 -4.93 -30.09
C ASP A 203 -6.84 -4.72 -29.88
N ALA A 204 -7.52 -5.68 -29.23
CA ALA A 204 -8.93 -5.58 -28.92
C ALA A 204 -9.25 -4.46 -27.92
N ARG A 205 -8.37 -4.25 -26.92
CA ARG A 205 -8.50 -3.16 -25.95
C ARG A 205 -8.36 -1.79 -26.62
N GLU A 206 -7.37 -1.61 -27.50
CA GLU A 206 -7.15 -0.37 -28.25
C GLU A 206 -8.34 -0.06 -29.18
N GLN A 207 -8.86 -1.06 -29.89
CA GLN A 207 -10.07 -0.92 -30.71
C GLN A 207 -11.28 -0.49 -29.88
N ALA A 208 -11.37 -0.96 -28.62
CA ALA A 208 -12.40 -0.58 -27.66
C ALA A 208 -12.08 0.74 -26.92
N LYS A 209 -11.00 1.46 -27.28
CA LYS A 209 -10.51 2.69 -26.63
C LYS A 209 -10.22 2.49 -25.12
N ARG A 210 -9.75 1.31 -24.75
CA ARG A 210 -9.27 0.99 -23.43
C ARG A 210 -7.74 0.94 -23.42
N TRP A 211 -7.13 1.23 -22.28
CA TRP A 211 -5.68 1.19 -22.12
C TRP A 211 -5.16 -0.24 -22.32
N PRO A 212 -4.14 -0.48 -23.17
CA PRO A 212 -3.50 -1.78 -23.28
C PRO A 212 -2.67 -2.08 -22.04
N VAL A 213 -2.47 -3.36 -21.74
CA VAL A 213 -1.50 -3.82 -20.75
C VAL A 213 -0.14 -3.91 -21.42
N ASN A 214 0.75 -2.97 -21.13
CA ASN A 214 2.06 -2.91 -21.79
C ASN A 214 3.24 -3.24 -20.86
N ALA A 215 2.98 -3.52 -19.57
CA ALA A 215 4.00 -3.89 -18.61
C ALA A 215 3.44 -4.76 -17.48
N LEU A 216 4.36 -5.41 -16.75
CA LEU A 216 4.08 -6.10 -15.49
C LEU A 216 4.88 -5.42 -14.38
N TRP A 217 4.18 -4.95 -13.35
CA TRP A 217 4.79 -4.39 -12.15
C TRP A 217 5.12 -5.50 -11.17
N ILE A 218 6.34 -5.49 -10.62
CA ILE A 218 6.79 -6.45 -9.60
C ILE A 218 6.73 -5.76 -8.24
N GLU A 219 5.97 -6.31 -7.28
CA GLU A 219 5.91 -5.77 -5.92
C GLU A 219 5.78 -6.86 -4.85
N GLY A 220 6.04 -6.49 -3.61
CA GLY A 220 5.85 -7.38 -2.45
C GLY A 220 6.69 -8.64 -2.49
N ALA A 221 7.88 -8.55 -3.13
CA ALA A 221 8.80 -9.66 -3.28
C ALA A 221 9.43 -10.06 -1.93
N GLY A 222 9.64 -11.36 -1.75
CA GLY A 222 10.32 -11.88 -0.58
C GLY A 222 9.99 -13.33 -0.27
N LEU A 223 10.44 -13.76 0.90
CA LEU A 223 10.25 -15.09 1.44
C LEU A 223 9.71 -15.00 2.86
N LEU A 224 8.75 -15.84 3.19
CA LEU A 224 8.38 -16.17 4.57
C LEU A 224 8.90 -17.57 4.92
N ASP A 225 9.75 -17.66 5.95
CA ASP A 225 10.28 -18.94 6.44
C ASP A 225 9.26 -19.71 7.30
N ALA A 226 8.28 -18.98 7.85
CA ALA A 226 7.22 -19.56 8.67
C ALA A 226 5.88 -18.84 8.42
N PRO A 227 4.75 -19.51 8.65
CA PRO A 227 3.44 -18.89 8.54
C PRO A 227 3.32 -17.69 9.47
N THR A 228 2.96 -16.54 8.94
CA THR A 228 2.63 -15.33 9.72
C THR A 228 1.12 -15.12 9.63
N PRO A 229 0.38 -15.35 10.72
CA PRO A 229 -1.06 -15.19 10.70
C PRO A 229 -1.44 -13.72 10.52
N GLN A 230 -2.49 -13.48 9.75
CA GLN A 230 -3.08 -12.15 9.69
C GLN A 230 -3.62 -11.78 11.07
N ASN A 231 -3.24 -10.61 11.57
CA ASN A 231 -3.76 -10.12 12.84
C ASN A 231 -5.21 -9.63 12.65
N PRO A 232 -6.22 -10.33 13.22
CA PRO A 232 -7.63 -10.00 13.02
C PRO A 232 -8.02 -8.67 13.66
N GLY A 233 -7.22 -8.15 14.59
CA GLY A 233 -7.43 -6.85 15.21
C GLY A 233 -6.98 -5.66 14.37
N VAL A 234 -6.25 -5.88 13.26
CA VAL A 234 -5.81 -4.82 12.35
C VAL A 234 -6.91 -4.50 11.36
N ARG A 235 -7.26 -3.22 11.26
CA ARG A 235 -8.27 -2.69 10.33
C ARG A 235 -7.69 -1.53 9.55
N VAL A 236 -7.84 -1.57 8.24
CA VAL A 236 -7.47 -0.47 7.34
C VAL A 236 -8.72 0.27 6.90
N GLU A 237 -8.69 1.57 7.07
CA GLU A 237 -9.69 2.49 6.58
C GLU A 237 -9.11 3.25 5.38
N ASN A 238 -9.65 3.01 4.20
CA ASN A 238 -9.17 3.56 2.93
C ASN A 238 -10.20 4.45 2.21
N ARG A 239 -11.31 4.81 2.86
CA ARG A 239 -12.34 5.69 2.28
C ARG A 239 -11.83 7.08 1.91
N LEU A 240 -10.66 7.49 2.42
CA LEU A 240 -10.01 8.76 2.08
C LEU A 240 -9.09 8.66 0.85
N ALA A 241 -8.93 7.47 0.27
CA ALA A 241 -8.09 7.29 -0.91
C ALA A 241 -8.43 8.34 -1.97
N PRO A 242 -7.42 8.95 -2.61
CA PRO A 242 -7.64 10.03 -3.56
C PRO A 242 -8.51 9.55 -4.71
N ALA A 243 -9.62 10.23 -4.94
CA ALA A 243 -10.36 10.09 -6.17
C ALA A 243 -9.52 10.63 -7.33
N ALA A 244 -9.69 10.09 -8.53
CA ALA A 244 -9.00 10.55 -9.74
C ALA A 244 -9.21 12.07 -10.01
N THR A 245 -10.29 12.63 -9.44
CA THR A 245 -10.56 14.07 -9.38
C THR A 245 -10.78 14.47 -7.92
N PRO A 246 -10.04 15.47 -7.39
CA PRO A 246 -10.23 15.94 -6.03
C PRO A 246 -11.65 16.48 -5.82
N ASP A 247 -12.45 15.76 -5.06
CA ASP A 247 -13.78 16.18 -4.62
C ASP A 247 -13.73 16.44 -3.12
N LEU A 248 -13.68 17.72 -2.74
CA LEU A 248 -13.63 18.14 -1.35
C LEU A 248 -14.86 17.68 -0.56
N ALA A 249 -16.05 17.73 -1.16
CA ALA A 249 -17.28 17.34 -0.48
C ALA A 249 -17.29 15.83 -0.21
N ALA A 250 -16.89 15.03 -1.19
CA ALA A 250 -16.75 13.59 -1.03
C ALA A 250 -15.69 13.23 0.02
N TRP A 251 -14.54 13.90 0.04
CA TRP A 251 -13.49 13.70 1.04
C TRP A 251 -13.96 14.05 2.46
N GLN A 252 -14.68 15.19 2.62
CA GLN A 252 -15.25 15.56 3.91
C GLN A 252 -16.33 14.58 4.37
N ALA A 253 -17.19 14.11 3.46
CA ALA A 253 -18.20 13.10 3.76
C ALA A 253 -17.55 11.76 4.16
N ALA A 254 -16.46 11.36 3.51
CA ALA A 254 -15.69 10.18 3.89
C ALA A 254 -15.13 10.30 5.31
N TRP A 255 -14.53 11.43 5.68
CA TRP A 255 -14.07 11.67 7.05
C TRP A 255 -15.21 11.58 8.07
N GLN A 256 -16.38 12.18 7.79
CA GLN A 256 -17.53 12.08 8.68
C GLN A 256 -18.03 10.65 8.84
N ALA A 257 -18.05 9.88 7.76
CA ALA A 257 -18.41 8.47 7.81
C ALA A 257 -17.39 7.63 8.62
N ILE A 258 -16.08 7.88 8.44
CA ILE A 258 -15.01 7.24 9.23
C ILE A 258 -15.17 7.57 10.72
N ASP A 259 -15.45 8.83 11.05
CA ASP A 259 -15.67 9.27 12.44
C ASP A 259 -16.85 8.55 13.08
N ALA A 260 -17.98 8.48 12.37
CA ALA A 260 -19.19 7.83 12.86
C ALA A 260 -19.08 6.30 13.01
N ASP A 261 -18.28 5.64 12.16
CA ASP A 261 -18.13 4.18 12.12
C ASP A 261 -16.87 3.70 12.84
N SER A 262 -15.72 3.80 12.12
CA SER A 262 -14.46 3.16 12.49
C SER A 262 -13.86 3.80 13.75
N VAL A 263 -13.89 5.13 13.85
CA VAL A 263 -13.39 5.86 15.03
C VAL A 263 -14.30 5.63 16.22
N ALA A 264 -15.61 5.65 16.03
CA ALA A 264 -16.57 5.34 17.10
C ALA A 264 -16.40 3.89 17.60
N GLN A 265 -16.09 2.93 16.71
CA GLN A 265 -15.76 1.55 17.10
C GLN A 265 -14.49 1.54 17.97
N LEU A 266 -13.42 2.21 17.53
CA LEU A 266 -12.17 2.31 18.29
C LEU A 266 -12.40 2.94 19.67
N ALA A 267 -13.23 3.98 19.77
CA ALA A 267 -13.59 4.60 21.03
C ALA A 267 -14.33 3.65 21.99
N ARG A 268 -15.25 2.82 21.46
CA ARG A 268 -15.93 1.76 22.23
C ARG A 268 -14.95 0.69 22.75
N GLN A 269 -14.02 0.26 21.91
CA GLN A 269 -12.97 -0.69 22.31
C GLN A 269 -12.07 -0.11 23.40
N LEU A 270 -11.68 1.16 23.29
CA LEU A 270 -10.96 1.84 24.36
C LEU A 270 -11.76 1.92 25.66
N ALA A 271 -13.07 2.17 25.58
CA ALA A 271 -13.94 2.23 26.76
C ALA A 271 -14.10 0.88 27.45
N SER A 272 -14.08 -0.23 26.69
CA SER A 272 -14.12 -1.59 27.24
C SER A 272 -12.78 -2.07 27.82
N GLY A 273 -11.71 -1.24 27.74
CA GLY A 273 -10.38 -1.58 28.26
C GLY A 273 -9.48 -2.38 27.32
N ALA A 274 -9.85 -2.48 26.04
CA ALA A 274 -9.00 -3.12 25.04
C ALA A 274 -7.71 -2.32 24.80
N ASP A 275 -6.62 -3.01 24.42
CA ASP A 275 -5.40 -2.37 23.86
C ASP A 275 -5.74 -1.82 22.47
N VAL A 276 -5.87 -0.50 22.37
CA VAL A 276 -6.22 0.16 21.11
C VAL A 276 -5.05 0.95 20.55
N ARG A 277 -4.98 0.97 19.22
CA ARG A 277 -4.03 1.77 18.46
C ARG A 277 -4.75 2.48 17.33
N LEU A 278 -4.37 3.73 17.10
CA LEU A 278 -4.78 4.51 15.94
C LEU A 278 -3.53 4.90 15.16
N THR A 279 -3.45 4.54 13.90
CA THR A 279 -2.39 5.03 13.02
C THR A 279 -2.99 5.91 11.94
N LEU A 280 -2.52 7.14 11.86
CA LEU A 280 -2.85 8.07 10.78
C LEU A 280 -1.71 8.03 9.76
N CYS A 281 -2.02 7.74 8.51
CA CYS A 281 -1.04 7.63 7.44
C CYS A 281 -1.24 8.77 6.44
N GLY A 282 -0.17 9.51 6.19
CA GLY A 282 -0.07 10.51 5.12
C GLY A 282 0.92 10.07 4.05
N PRO A 283 1.26 10.96 3.09
CA PRO A 283 2.14 10.60 1.98
C PRO A 283 3.60 10.36 2.38
N ARG A 284 4.06 10.98 3.46
CA ARG A 284 5.46 10.90 3.92
C ARG A 284 5.63 10.29 5.30
N ARG A 285 4.57 10.25 6.13
CA ARG A 285 4.66 9.73 7.50
C ARG A 285 3.41 8.97 7.91
N ALA A 286 3.62 8.04 8.84
CA ALA A 286 2.54 7.44 9.62
C ALA A 286 2.80 7.69 11.11
N LEU A 287 1.77 8.15 11.82
CA LEU A 287 1.80 8.44 13.25
C LEU A 287 0.93 7.43 13.98
N THR A 288 1.54 6.59 14.83
CA THR A 288 0.80 5.65 15.66
C THR A 288 0.57 6.25 17.04
N LEU A 289 -0.71 6.26 17.44
CA LEU A 289 -1.16 6.80 18.70
C LEU A 289 -1.69 5.67 19.60
N ARG A 290 -1.40 5.76 20.89
CA ARG A 290 -1.90 4.84 21.93
C ARG A 290 -2.47 5.62 23.13
N PRO A 291 -3.28 4.96 23.97
CA PRO A 291 -3.74 5.56 25.23
C PRO A 291 -2.58 6.03 26.09
N ALA A 292 -2.71 7.21 26.66
CA ALA A 292 -1.73 7.70 27.63
C ALA A 292 -1.75 6.84 28.89
N THR A 293 -0.64 6.19 29.20
CA THR A 293 -0.46 5.37 30.41
C THR A 293 0.18 6.18 31.52
N GLY A 294 -0.32 6.03 32.75
CA GLY A 294 0.19 6.73 33.94
C GLY A 294 -0.52 8.06 34.26
N LEU A 295 -0.51 8.43 35.54
CA LEU A 295 -1.21 9.62 36.03
C LEU A 295 -0.65 10.92 35.45
N GLY A 296 0.68 11.05 35.35
CA GLY A 296 1.33 12.23 34.77
C GLY A 296 1.01 12.43 33.28
N ALA A 297 0.97 11.35 32.49
CA ALA A 297 0.63 11.41 31.08
C ALA A 297 -0.85 11.79 30.84
N ARG A 298 -1.76 11.35 31.73
CA ARG A 298 -3.18 11.72 31.70
C ARG A 298 -3.39 13.19 32.02
N VAL A 299 -2.66 13.71 33.03
CA VAL A 299 -2.72 15.12 33.39
C VAL A 299 -2.15 16.01 32.27
N SER A 300 -1.00 15.66 31.70
CA SER A 300 -0.41 16.37 30.56
C SER A 300 -1.35 16.43 29.34
N SER A 301 -2.17 15.38 29.14
CA SER A 301 -3.12 15.34 28.02
C SER A 301 -4.26 16.35 28.12
N LEU A 302 -4.60 16.76 29.30
CA LEU A 302 -5.64 17.77 29.55
C LEU A 302 -5.15 19.18 29.21
N PHE A 303 -3.84 19.45 29.35
CA PHE A 303 -3.27 20.77 29.10
C PHE A 303 -2.81 21.00 27.64
N SER A 304 -2.57 19.95 26.89
CA SER A 304 -2.16 20.03 25.47
C SER A 304 -2.83 18.90 24.67
N PRO A 305 -4.14 19.01 24.41
CA PRO A 305 -4.84 17.99 23.64
C PRO A 305 -4.35 17.95 22.19
N LEU A 306 -4.11 16.74 21.67
CA LEU A 306 -3.80 16.55 20.25
C LEU A 306 -5.01 16.97 19.40
N ARG A 307 -4.74 17.62 18.28
CA ARG A 307 -5.74 17.96 17.27
C ARG A 307 -5.37 17.33 15.94
N LEU A 308 -6.38 16.89 15.20
CA LEU A 308 -6.13 16.31 13.88
C LEU A 308 -5.42 17.29 12.93
N SER A 309 -5.73 18.61 13.01
CA SER A 309 -5.05 19.65 12.24
C SER A 309 -3.53 19.64 12.45
N ASP A 310 -3.10 19.49 13.70
CA ASP A 310 -1.69 19.53 14.07
C ASP A 310 -0.96 18.23 13.65
N LEU A 311 -1.65 17.10 13.79
CA LEU A 311 -1.14 15.80 13.34
C LEU A 311 -1.04 15.73 11.82
N ARG A 312 -2.04 16.24 11.10
CA ARG A 312 -2.06 16.26 9.64
C ARG A 312 -0.88 17.02 9.04
N ASN A 313 -0.44 18.10 9.68
CA ASN A 313 0.73 18.86 9.25
C ASN A 313 2.07 18.10 9.46
N GLN A 314 2.05 17.00 10.19
CA GLN A 314 3.20 16.14 10.43
C GLN A 314 3.22 14.90 9.54
N LEU A 315 2.13 14.60 8.85
CA LEU A 315 1.97 13.44 7.98
C LEU A 315 2.55 13.68 6.59
#